data_7056294fb62f1622e69064c273c07233
#
_entry.id   7056294fb62f1622e69064c273c07233
#
_cell.length_a   1.000
_cell.length_b   1.000
_cell.length_c   1.000
_cell.angle_alpha   90.00
_cell.angle_beta   90.00
_cell.angle_gamma   90.00
#
_symmetry.space_group_name_H-M   'P 1'
#
loop_
_entity.id
_entity.type
_entity.pdbx_description
1 polymer ?
#
loop_
_entity_poly.entity_id
_entity_poly.type
_entity_poly.pdbx_seq_one_letter_code
_entity_poly.pdbx_strand_id
1 'polypeptide(L)'
;KKYGGMITNQIRRLGASCDWDRERFTMDEGLSRAVREAFVRLYEKGMIYRGPRLINWSPGLKTAVSDLEVEYSEEDATLYYFKYMVKDSDEFIPVATIRPETILGDTAVAVHPEDERFKKFIGKTAIVPMIGREIPIIGDEYVSMEFGTGALKITPAHDPNDYAIAQKHNLPMISMLDKEAKVNENGGKYSGLDRFE
;
A
#
# COMPACT_ATOMS: atom_id res chain seq x y z
N LYS A 1 -11.01 -24.90 28.94
CA LYS A 1 -11.85 -24.95 30.16
C LYS A 1 -11.01 -25.22 31.43
N LYS A 2 -9.95 -26.07 31.42
CA LYS A 2 -9.16 -26.43 32.61
C LYS A 2 -8.52 -25.20 33.31
N TYR A 3 -8.07 -24.22 32.56
CA TYR A 3 -7.37 -23.01 33.07
C TYR A 3 -8.25 -21.75 33.11
N GLY A 4 -9.48 -21.80 32.62
CA GLY A 4 -10.34 -20.61 32.49
C GLY A 4 -10.67 -19.94 33.84
N GLY A 5 -10.91 -20.70 34.89
CA GLY A 5 -11.18 -20.15 36.20
C GLY A 5 -9.94 -19.85 37.06
N MET A 6 -8.74 -20.15 36.55
CA MET A 6 -7.51 -19.97 37.35
C MET A 6 -7.18 -18.49 37.52
N ILE A 7 -7.26 -17.71 36.45
CA ILE A 7 -6.97 -16.27 36.46
C ILE A 7 -7.92 -15.51 37.40
N THR A 8 -9.23 -15.80 37.35
CA THR A 8 -10.24 -15.21 38.23
C THR A 8 -9.95 -15.53 39.73
N ASN A 9 -9.57 -16.76 40.03
CA ASN A 9 -9.19 -17.14 41.39
C ASN A 9 -7.89 -16.44 41.85
N GLN A 10 -6.92 -16.25 40.97
CA GLN A 10 -5.71 -15.50 41.27
C GLN A 10 -6.00 -14.04 41.57
N ILE A 11 -6.85 -13.41 40.74
CA ILE A 11 -7.26 -12.01 40.91
C ILE A 11 -8.03 -11.82 42.21
N ARG A 12 -8.91 -12.76 42.58
CA ARG A 12 -9.60 -12.77 43.88
C ARG A 12 -8.61 -12.83 45.08
N ARG A 13 -7.57 -13.66 44.97
CA ARG A 13 -6.51 -13.74 45.97
C ARG A 13 -5.68 -12.48 46.14
N LEU A 14 -5.54 -11.71 45.05
CA LEU A 14 -4.89 -10.40 45.06
C LEU A 14 -5.74 -9.30 45.72
N GLY A 15 -7.01 -9.62 46.10
CA GLY A 15 -7.92 -8.68 46.70
C GLY A 15 -8.55 -7.68 45.73
N ALA A 16 -8.53 -7.97 44.41
CA ALA A 16 -9.17 -7.08 43.45
C ALA A 16 -10.68 -7.09 43.60
N SER A 17 -11.28 -5.90 43.51
CA SER A 17 -12.72 -5.66 43.61
C SER A 17 -13.34 -5.72 42.23
N CYS A 18 -13.99 -6.84 41.91
CA CYS A 18 -14.67 -7.07 40.64
C CYS A 18 -16.10 -7.60 40.91
N ASP A 19 -16.99 -7.42 39.96
CA ASP A 19 -18.30 -8.06 39.97
C ASP A 19 -18.19 -9.51 39.48
N TRP A 20 -17.91 -10.41 40.41
CA TRP A 20 -17.64 -11.81 40.12
C TRP A 20 -18.89 -12.58 39.62
N ASP A 21 -20.08 -12.12 39.93
CA ASP A 21 -21.33 -12.75 39.50
C ASP A 21 -21.60 -12.48 37.99
N ARG A 22 -20.98 -11.44 37.45
CA ARG A 22 -21.03 -11.10 36.02
C ARG A 22 -19.77 -11.51 35.27
N GLU A 23 -19.04 -12.49 35.78
CA GLU A 23 -17.90 -13.04 35.06
C GLU A 23 -18.33 -13.58 33.70
N ARG A 24 -17.61 -13.16 32.65
CA ARG A 24 -17.90 -13.56 31.28
C ARG A 24 -16.62 -14.04 30.60
N PHE A 25 -16.79 -14.99 29.67
CA PHE A 25 -15.73 -15.43 28.79
C PHE A 25 -15.94 -14.82 27.39
N THR A 26 -14.87 -14.30 26.81
CA THR A 26 -14.96 -13.55 25.54
C THR A 26 -15.57 -14.35 24.38
N MET A 27 -15.56 -15.66 24.45
CA MET A 27 -16.16 -16.56 23.46
C MET A 27 -17.42 -17.28 23.97
N ASP A 28 -18.06 -16.80 25.06
CA ASP A 28 -19.33 -17.31 25.48
C ASP A 28 -20.45 -16.97 24.48
N GLU A 29 -21.58 -17.63 24.58
CA GLU A 29 -22.68 -17.45 23.62
C GLU A 29 -23.19 -16.01 23.59
N GLY A 30 -23.32 -15.36 24.76
CA GLY A 30 -23.79 -13.96 24.85
C GLY A 30 -22.85 -12.97 24.21
N LEU A 31 -21.53 -13.05 24.50
CA LEU A 31 -20.52 -12.17 23.92
C LEU A 31 -20.30 -12.49 22.44
N SER A 32 -20.32 -13.75 22.02
CA SER A 32 -20.25 -14.14 20.61
C SER A 32 -21.41 -13.55 19.79
N ARG A 33 -22.62 -13.50 20.38
CA ARG A 33 -23.77 -12.85 19.75
C ARG A 33 -23.57 -11.32 19.69
N ALA A 34 -23.09 -10.68 20.77
CA ALA A 34 -22.85 -9.24 20.81
C ALA A 34 -21.77 -8.80 19.78
N VAL A 35 -20.67 -9.56 19.68
CA VAL A 35 -19.60 -9.30 18.69
C VAL A 35 -20.15 -9.41 17.27
N ARG A 36 -20.95 -10.42 16.99
CA ARG A 36 -21.56 -10.62 15.66
C ARG A 36 -22.52 -9.49 15.32
N GLU A 37 -23.35 -9.06 16.27
CA GLU A 37 -24.27 -7.94 16.11
C GLU A 37 -23.52 -6.63 15.85
N ALA A 38 -22.44 -6.37 16.61
CA ALA A 38 -21.60 -5.20 16.41
C ALA A 38 -20.96 -5.18 15.01
N PHE A 39 -20.45 -6.33 14.56
CA PHE A 39 -19.87 -6.48 13.23
C PHE A 39 -20.90 -6.17 12.13
N VAL A 40 -22.11 -6.74 12.23
CA VAL A 40 -23.18 -6.50 11.24
C VAL A 40 -23.56 -5.02 11.18
N ARG A 41 -23.75 -4.38 12.33
CA ARG A 41 -24.07 -2.95 12.39
C ARG A 41 -22.99 -2.05 11.79
N LEU A 42 -21.72 -2.39 12.00
CA LEU A 42 -20.60 -1.66 11.40
C LEU A 42 -20.52 -1.87 9.88
N TYR A 43 -20.82 -3.09 9.42
CA TYR A 43 -20.90 -3.39 7.99
C TYR A 43 -22.06 -2.64 7.31
N GLU A 44 -23.25 -2.64 7.91
CA GLU A 44 -24.42 -1.90 7.38
C GLU A 44 -24.19 -0.39 7.32
N LYS A 45 -23.35 0.16 8.22
CA LYS A 45 -22.91 1.57 8.18
C LYS A 45 -21.78 1.83 7.16
N GLY A 46 -21.31 0.84 6.42
CA GLY A 46 -20.22 0.96 5.48
C GLY A 46 -18.83 1.17 6.12
N MET A 47 -18.72 1.00 7.45
CA MET A 47 -17.45 1.16 8.17
C MET A 47 -16.54 -0.05 8.06
N ILE A 48 -17.11 -1.22 7.77
CA ILE A 48 -16.39 -2.47 7.50
C ILE A 48 -16.62 -2.83 6.04
N TYR A 49 -15.55 -3.06 5.32
CA TYR A 49 -15.60 -3.49 3.92
C TYR A 49 -14.42 -4.44 3.62
N ARG A 50 -14.53 -5.19 2.53
CA ARG A 50 -13.45 -6.04 2.04
C ARG A 50 -12.75 -5.35 0.89
N GLY A 51 -11.43 -5.17 1.00
CA GLY A 51 -10.63 -4.53 -0.05
C GLY A 51 -9.14 -4.78 0.16
N PRO A 52 -8.31 -4.51 -0.86
CA PRO A 52 -6.86 -4.54 -0.72
C PRO A 52 -6.38 -3.44 0.23
N ARG A 53 -5.32 -3.72 0.97
CA ARG A 53 -4.60 -2.78 1.82
C ARG A 53 -3.11 -3.00 1.69
N LEU A 54 -2.34 -1.92 1.73
CA LEU A 54 -0.90 -2.02 1.89
C LEU A 54 -0.56 -2.46 3.32
N ILE A 55 0.38 -3.37 3.41
CA ILE A 55 0.94 -3.86 4.67
C ILE A 55 2.46 -3.92 4.55
N ASN A 56 3.15 -3.84 5.68
CA ASN A 56 4.57 -4.17 5.72
C ASN A 56 4.75 -5.69 5.57
N TRP A 57 5.59 -6.08 4.66
CA TRP A 57 5.86 -7.48 4.34
C TRP A 57 7.34 -7.80 4.48
N SER A 58 7.68 -8.82 5.25
CA SER A 58 9.05 -9.34 5.34
C SER A 58 9.25 -10.51 4.37
N PRO A 59 10.03 -10.34 3.28
CA PRO A 59 10.32 -11.43 2.35
C PRO A 59 11.12 -12.57 3.02
N GLY A 60 12.00 -12.23 3.96
CA GLY A 60 12.80 -13.22 4.69
C GLY A 60 11.96 -14.09 5.62
N LEU A 61 11.01 -13.50 6.35
CA LEU A 61 10.11 -14.22 7.24
C LEU A 61 8.86 -14.74 6.54
N LYS A 62 8.57 -14.28 5.32
CA LYS A 62 7.37 -14.59 4.51
C LYS A 62 6.07 -14.32 5.26
N THR A 63 6.03 -13.20 5.97
CA THR A 63 4.87 -12.77 6.76
C THR A 63 4.69 -11.27 6.74
N ALA A 64 3.45 -10.83 7.03
CA ALA A 64 3.19 -9.45 7.37
C ALA A 64 3.82 -9.11 8.73
N VAL A 65 4.29 -7.87 8.87
CA VAL A 65 4.83 -7.31 10.12
C VAL A 65 4.05 -6.05 10.47
N SER A 66 3.90 -5.79 11.76
CA SER A 66 3.25 -4.55 12.24
C SER A 66 4.17 -3.35 12.08
N ASP A 67 3.60 -2.15 12.08
CA ASP A 67 4.40 -0.92 11.97
C ASP A 67 5.40 -0.77 13.13
N LEU A 68 5.09 -1.33 14.29
CA LEU A 68 5.97 -1.33 15.48
C LEU A 68 7.19 -2.25 15.33
N GLU A 69 7.15 -3.19 14.40
CA GLU A 69 8.24 -4.13 14.13
C GLU A 69 9.15 -3.66 12.99
N VAL A 70 8.82 -2.52 12.36
CA VAL A 70 9.63 -1.94 11.28
C VAL A 70 10.66 -1.01 11.87
N GLU A 71 11.93 -1.31 11.61
CA GLU A 71 13.06 -0.43 11.92
C GLU A 71 13.49 0.31 10.66
N TYR A 72 13.72 1.61 10.78
CA TYR A 72 14.17 2.46 9.70
C TYR A 72 15.67 2.69 9.79
N SER A 73 16.37 2.52 8.68
CA SER A 73 17.80 2.83 8.54
C SER A 73 18.01 3.78 7.36
N GLU A 74 19.02 4.63 7.47
CA GLU A 74 19.46 5.47 6.36
C GLU A 74 20.44 4.65 5.49
N GLU A 75 20.20 4.65 4.20
CA GLU A 75 21.03 3.96 3.22
C GLU A 75 21.33 4.88 2.04
N ASP A 76 22.55 4.80 1.52
CA ASP A 76 22.92 5.48 0.28
C ASP A 76 22.12 4.88 -0.89
N ALA A 77 21.44 5.74 -1.65
CA ALA A 77 20.62 5.32 -2.77
C ALA A 77 21.01 6.08 -4.05
N THR A 78 20.88 5.39 -5.19
CA THR A 78 21.05 6.01 -6.50
C THR A 78 19.72 6.51 -7.02
N LEU A 79 19.69 7.74 -7.50
CA LEU A 79 18.50 8.31 -8.14
C LEU A 79 18.56 8.02 -9.64
N TYR A 80 17.58 7.26 -10.13
CA TYR A 80 17.46 6.86 -11.53
C TYR A 80 16.47 7.77 -12.25
N TYR A 81 16.79 8.18 -13.47
CA TYR A 81 15.93 9.03 -14.31
C TYR A 81 15.39 8.24 -15.49
N PHE A 82 14.09 8.29 -15.69
CA PHE A 82 13.38 7.61 -16.77
C PHE A 82 12.57 8.59 -17.60
N LYS A 83 12.44 8.31 -18.88
CA LYS A 83 11.57 9.04 -19.82
C LYS A 83 10.28 8.26 -20.01
N TYR A 84 9.17 8.82 -19.56
CA TYR A 84 7.84 8.32 -19.85
C TYR A 84 7.36 9.01 -21.11
N MET A 85 7.40 8.31 -22.24
CA MET A 85 6.96 8.85 -23.53
C MET A 85 5.47 9.13 -23.49
N VAL A 86 5.05 10.29 -23.98
CA VAL A 86 3.64 10.62 -24.17
C VAL A 86 3.18 9.92 -25.44
N LYS A 87 2.09 9.14 -25.36
CA LYS A 87 1.56 8.39 -26.49
C LYS A 87 1.26 9.32 -27.68
N ASP A 88 1.56 8.87 -28.88
CA ASP A 88 1.37 9.59 -30.16
C ASP A 88 2.10 10.95 -30.20
N SER A 89 3.24 11.07 -29.51
CA SER A 89 4.05 12.26 -29.43
C SER A 89 5.52 11.91 -29.26
N ASP A 90 6.41 12.80 -29.68
CA ASP A 90 7.86 12.72 -29.43
C ASP A 90 8.24 13.33 -28.05
N GLU A 91 7.25 13.85 -27.32
CA GLU A 91 7.46 14.44 -26.00
C GLU A 91 7.48 13.36 -24.92
N PHE A 92 8.13 13.67 -23.80
CA PHE A 92 8.21 12.78 -22.64
C PHE A 92 8.11 13.54 -21.33
N ILE A 93 7.76 12.84 -20.26
CA ILE A 93 7.82 13.34 -18.88
C ILE A 93 9.01 12.65 -18.21
N PRO A 94 10.00 13.43 -17.71
CA PRO A 94 11.10 12.87 -16.94
C PRO A 94 10.61 12.54 -15.52
N VAL A 95 10.89 11.33 -15.06
CA VAL A 95 10.58 10.88 -13.70
C VAL A 95 11.84 10.38 -13.04
N ALA A 96 12.06 10.76 -11.78
CA ALA A 96 13.17 10.29 -10.97
C ALA A 96 12.67 9.34 -9.86
N THR A 97 13.38 8.25 -9.62
CA THR A 97 13.05 7.28 -8.58
C THR A 97 14.30 6.62 -8.00
N ILE A 98 14.26 6.32 -6.71
CA ILE A 98 15.28 5.49 -6.04
C ILE A 98 14.92 4.00 -6.07
N ARG A 99 13.73 3.66 -6.56
CA ARG A 99 13.21 2.27 -6.64
C ARG A 99 12.84 1.93 -8.07
N PRO A 100 13.83 1.76 -8.97
CA PRO A 100 13.57 1.53 -10.39
C PRO A 100 12.80 0.24 -10.66
N GLU A 101 12.96 -0.79 -9.82
CA GLU A 101 12.26 -2.07 -9.92
C GLU A 101 10.73 -1.89 -9.90
N THR A 102 10.23 -0.92 -9.15
CA THR A 102 8.77 -0.72 -8.99
C THR A 102 8.08 -0.11 -10.21
N ILE A 103 8.84 0.41 -11.19
CA ILE A 103 8.30 0.94 -12.47
C ILE A 103 7.41 -0.09 -13.17
N LEU A 104 7.75 -1.37 -13.04
CA LEU A 104 6.99 -2.47 -13.63
C LEU A 104 5.53 -2.55 -13.11
N GLY A 105 5.26 -1.96 -11.95
CA GLY A 105 3.94 -1.87 -11.33
C GLY A 105 3.24 -0.51 -11.48
N ASP A 106 3.78 0.42 -12.26
CA ASP A 106 3.22 1.76 -12.41
C ASP A 106 1.84 1.75 -13.06
N THR A 107 0.96 2.59 -12.55
CA THR A 107 -0.43 2.72 -13.01
C THR A 107 -0.82 4.14 -13.40
N ALA A 108 0.01 5.13 -13.11
CA ALA A 108 -0.11 6.50 -13.58
C ALA A 108 1.22 7.26 -13.51
N VAL A 109 1.30 8.39 -14.20
CA VAL A 109 2.26 9.46 -13.93
C VAL A 109 1.48 10.66 -13.41
N ALA A 110 1.86 11.18 -12.24
CA ALA A 110 1.25 12.36 -11.65
C ALA A 110 2.12 13.59 -11.85
N VAL A 111 1.50 14.72 -12.13
CA VAL A 111 2.13 16.05 -12.23
C VAL A 111 1.29 17.07 -11.48
N HIS A 112 1.90 18.15 -11.03
CA HIS A 112 1.13 19.21 -10.38
C HIS A 112 0.22 19.91 -11.40
N PRO A 113 -1.07 20.18 -11.08
CA PRO A 113 -2.02 20.79 -12.04
C PRO A 113 -1.61 22.16 -12.54
N GLU A 114 -0.85 22.90 -11.75
CA GLU A 114 -0.36 24.25 -12.09
C GLU A 114 1.05 24.27 -12.72
N ASP A 115 1.70 23.11 -12.86
CA ASP A 115 3.03 23.05 -13.48
C ASP A 115 2.94 23.28 -14.99
N GLU A 116 3.35 24.47 -15.43
CA GLU A 116 3.34 24.91 -16.83
C GLU A 116 4.11 23.96 -17.77
N ARG A 117 5.10 23.22 -17.23
CA ARG A 117 5.92 22.28 -18.02
C ARG A 117 5.12 21.05 -18.44
N PHE A 118 4.22 20.59 -17.56
CA PHE A 118 3.58 19.28 -17.68
C PHE A 118 2.06 19.32 -17.73
N LYS A 119 1.39 20.40 -17.32
CA LYS A 119 -0.07 20.50 -17.28
C LYS A 119 -0.76 20.17 -18.61
N LYS A 120 -0.08 20.46 -19.75
CA LYS A 120 -0.57 20.15 -21.10
C LYS A 120 -0.72 18.64 -21.38
N PHE A 121 -0.13 17.79 -20.56
CA PHE A 121 -0.19 16.34 -20.68
C PHE A 121 -1.26 15.70 -19.80
N ILE A 122 -1.85 16.41 -18.86
CA ILE A 122 -2.91 15.89 -17.98
C ILE A 122 -4.08 15.39 -18.85
N GLY A 123 -4.52 14.16 -18.57
CA GLY A 123 -5.56 13.48 -19.36
C GLY A 123 -5.04 12.74 -20.58
N LYS A 124 -3.76 12.87 -20.93
CA LYS A 124 -3.11 12.05 -21.97
C LYS A 124 -2.59 10.74 -21.38
N THR A 125 -2.03 9.91 -22.25
CA THR A 125 -1.47 8.61 -21.93
C THR A 125 0.06 8.66 -21.96
N ALA A 126 0.70 8.11 -20.95
CA ALA A 126 2.15 7.85 -20.92
C ALA A 126 2.43 6.37 -21.13
N ILE A 127 3.63 6.07 -21.60
CA ILE A 127 4.10 4.69 -21.81
C ILE A 127 5.16 4.36 -20.75
N VAL A 128 4.88 3.31 -19.97
CA VAL A 128 5.83 2.82 -18.97
C VAL A 128 7.09 2.31 -19.68
N PRO A 129 8.27 2.81 -19.32
CA PRO A 129 9.52 2.32 -19.85
C PRO A 129 9.66 0.80 -19.70
N MET A 130 10.43 0.16 -20.58
CA MET A 130 10.80 -1.26 -20.57
C MET A 130 9.69 -2.26 -20.84
N ILE A 131 8.42 -1.99 -20.45
CA ILE A 131 7.28 -2.92 -20.62
C ILE A 131 6.21 -2.41 -21.57
N GLY A 132 6.23 -1.11 -21.92
CA GLY A 132 5.31 -0.54 -22.92
C GLY A 132 3.85 -0.43 -22.46
N ARG A 133 3.54 -0.59 -21.16
CA ARG A 133 2.18 -0.42 -20.65
C ARG A 133 1.73 1.03 -20.78
N GLU A 134 0.51 1.21 -21.27
CA GLU A 134 -0.15 2.51 -21.34
C GLU A 134 -0.78 2.86 -19.99
N ILE A 135 -0.48 4.06 -19.45
CA ILE A 135 -0.99 4.56 -18.19
C ILE A 135 -1.43 6.02 -18.32
N PRO A 136 -2.42 6.49 -17.55
CA PRO A 136 -2.86 7.88 -17.59
C PRO A 136 -1.83 8.83 -16.99
N ILE A 137 -1.82 10.06 -17.51
CA ILE A 137 -1.15 11.20 -16.88
C ILE A 137 -2.22 11.97 -16.10
N ILE A 138 -2.04 12.09 -14.78
CA ILE A 138 -3.00 12.71 -13.87
C ILE A 138 -2.45 13.98 -13.27
N GLY A 139 -3.35 14.90 -12.90
CA GLY A 139 -3.01 16.09 -12.10
C GLY A 139 -3.28 15.81 -10.62
N ASP A 140 -2.29 16.00 -9.75
CA ASP A 140 -2.47 15.91 -8.31
C ASP A 140 -1.60 16.92 -7.57
N GLU A 141 -2.20 17.66 -6.64
CA GLU A 141 -1.56 18.68 -5.82
C GLU A 141 -0.50 18.11 -4.84
N TYR A 142 -0.50 16.80 -4.64
CA TYR A 142 0.54 16.13 -3.85
C TYR A 142 1.92 16.24 -4.48
N VAL A 143 1.99 16.38 -5.81
CA VAL A 143 3.26 16.46 -6.54
C VAL A 143 3.92 17.83 -6.33
N SER A 144 5.12 17.85 -5.77
CA SER A 144 5.91 19.07 -5.65
C SER A 144 6.54 19.45 -7.00
N MET A 145 6.34 20.67 -7.45
CA MET A 145 6.94 21.18 -8.69
C MET A 145 8.47 21.37 -8.60
N GLU A 146 8.99 21.51 -7.36
CA GLU A 146 10.39 21.82 -7.08
C GLU A 146 11.20 20.58 -6.71
N PHE A 147 10.53 19.48 -6.30
CA PHE A 147 11.20 18.27 -5.88
C PHE A 147 11.42 17.30 -7.06
N GLY A 148 12.66 16.81 -7.19
CA GLY A 148 13.04 15.86 -8.23
C GLY A 148 12.87 16.46 -9.64
N THR A 149 12.03 15.84 -10.45
CA THR A 149 11.70 16.30 -11.81
C THR A 149 10.42 17.15 -11.87
N GLY A 150 9.63 17.20 -10.79
CA GLY A 150 8.29 17.76 -10.76
C GLY A 150 7.22 16.78 -11.29
N ALA A 151 7.59 15.53 -11.52
CA ALA A 151 6.67 14.47 -11.92
C ALA A 151 6.93 13.22 -11.08
N LEU A 152 5.87 12.50 -10.75
CA LEU A 152 5.87 11.33 -9.87
C LEU A 152 5.27 10.13 -10.61
N LYS A 153 5.96 8.98 -10.61
CA LYS A 153 5.36 7.70 -11.01
C LYS A 153 4.46 7.21 -9.89
N ILE A 154 3.34 6.60 -10.20
CA ILE A 154 2.39 6.10 -9.21
C ILE A 154 2.38 4.57 -9.25
N THR A 155 2.87 3.97 -8.16
CA THR A 155 2.95 2.51 -7.97
C THR A 155 2.18 2.09 -6.71
N PRO A 156 0.85 2.03 -6.75
CA PRO A 156 0.01 1.94 -5.55
C PRO A 156 0.21 0.68 -4.70
N ALA A 157 0.71 -0.38 -5.31
CA ALA A 157 0.95 -1.64 -4.60
C ALA A 157 2.28 -1.66 -3.82
N HIS A 158 3.11 -0.61 -3.93
CA HIS A 158 4.48 -0.61 -3.39
C HIS A 158 4.86 0.67 -2.63
N ASP A 159 3.95 1.64 -2.55
CA ASP A 159 4.15 2.90 -1.81
C ASP A 159 2.83 3.39 -1.19
N PRO A 160 2.82 3.78 0.12
CA PRO A 160 1.61 4.23 0.80
C PRO A 160 1.08 5.58 0.29
N ASN A 161 1.93 6.50 -0.17
CA ASN A 161 1.50 7.77 -0.74
C ASN A 161 0.88 7.54 -2.12
N ASP A 162 1.51 6.71 -2.95
CA ASP A 162 0.98 6.31 -4.24
C ASP A 162 -0.36 5.57 -4.09
N TYR A 163 -0.51 4.77 -3.02
CA TYR A 163 -1.78 4.13 -2.69
C TYR A 163 -2.88 5.14 -2.42
N ALA A 164 -2.59 6.20 -1.64
CA ALA A 164 -3.57 7.26 -1.34
C ALA A 164 -3.99 8.02 -2.62
N ILE A 165 -3.03 8.36 -3.49
CA ILE A 165 -3.29 8.98 -4.80
C ILE A 165 -4.15 8.05 -5.67
N ALA A 166 -3.82 6.76 -5.70
CA ALA A 166 -4.57 5.78 -6.47
C ALA A 166 -6.03 5.65 -6.02
N GLN A 167 -6.29 5.70 -4.72
CA GLN A 167 -7.66 5.71 -4.17
C GLN A 167 -8.43 6.95 -4.64
N LYS A 168 -7.81 8.13 -4.62
CA LYS A 168 -8.41 9.40 -5.08
C LYS A 168 -8.76 9.37 -6.58
N HIS A 169 -7.91 8.76 -7.39
CA HIS A 169 -8.03 8.72 -8.87
C HIS A 169 -8.58 7.40 -9.41
N ASN A 170 -9.01 6.46 -8.54
CA ASN A 170 -9.50 5.13 -8.93
C ASN A 170 -8.53 4.34 -9.83
N LEU A 171 -7.23 4.42 -9.54
CA LEU A 171 -6.21 3.71 -10.30
C LEU A 171 -6.15 2.22 -9.89
N PRO A 172 -5.80 1.33 -10.82
CA PRO A 172 -5.59 -0.08 -10.49
C PRO A 172 -4.37 -0.28 -9.60
N MET A 173 -4.38 -1.35 -8.80
CA MET A 173 -3.23 -1.78 -8.02
C MET A 173 -2.56 -2.98 -8.70
N ILE A 174 -1.32 -2.80 -9.13
CA ILE A 174 -0.53 -3.84 -9.77
C ILE A 174 0.67 -4.17 -8.87
N SER A 175 0.58 -5.31 -8.18
CA SER A 175 1.74 -5.83 -7.46
C SER A 175 2.70 -6.47 -8.47
N MET A 176 3.97 -6.05 -8.46
CA MET A 176 4.98 -6.58 -9.36
C MET A 176 5.99 -7.50 -8.64
N LEU A 177 5.86 -7.67 -7.32
CA LEU A 177 6.69 -8.57 -6.52
C LEU A 177 5.87 -9.74 -5.98
N ASP A 178 6.51 -10.90 -5.87
CA ASP A 178 5.98 -12.05 -5.16
C ASP A 178 6.31 -11.99 -3.65
N LYS A 179 6.02 -13.07 -2.92
CA LYS A 179 6.25 -13.14 -1.47
C LYS A 179 7.73 -13.23 -1.10
N GLU A 180 8.60 -13.58 -2.02
CA GLU A 180 10.06 -13.61 -1.89
C GLU A 180 10.71 -12.30 -2.35
N ALA A 181 9.92 -11.29 -2.72
CA ALA A 181 10.35 -10.02 -3.30
C ALA A 181 11.08 -10.18 -4.65
N LYS A 182 10.76 -11.22 -5.39
CA LYS A 182 11.14 -11.39 -6.80
C LYS A 182 10.08 -10.81 -7.70
N VAL A 183 10.48 -10.40 -8.89
CA VAL A 183 9.57 -9.90 -9.92
C VAL A 183 8.59 -11.01 -10.32
N ASN A 184 7.28 -10.76 -10.21
CA ASN A 184 6.24 -11.69 -10.60
C ASN A 184 5.88 -11.57 -12.09
N GLU A 185 4.81 -12.26 -12.53
CA GLU A 185 4.36 -12.26 -13.93
C GLU A 185 3.99 -10.86 -14.48
N ASN A 186 3.62 -9.90 -13.62
CA ASN A 186 3.32 -8.53 -14.03
C ASN A 186 4.56 -7.76 -14.49
N GLY A 187 5.75 -8.22 -14.16
CA GLY A 187 7.03 -7.70 -14.67
C GLY A 187 7.41 -8.19 -16.05
N GLY A 188 6.60 -9.03 -16.71
CA GLY A 188 6.81 -9.53 -18.06
C GLY A 188 8.14 -10.27 -18.21
N LYS A 189 9.00 -9.80 -19.10
CA LYS A 189 10.31 -10.45 -19.37
C LYS A 189 11.28 -10.45 -18.17
N TYR A 190 11.01 -9.69 -17.14
CA TYR A 190 11.81 -9.60 -15.91
C TYR A 190 11.29 -10.55 -14.81
N SER A 191 10.21 -11.30 -15.08
CA SER A 191 9.64 -12.26 -14.12
C SER A 191 10.68 -13.27 -13.64
N GLY A 192 10.74 -13.48 -12.33
CA GLY A 192 11.68 -14.39 -11.67
C GLY A 192 13.01 -13.79 -11.24
N LEU A 193 13.34 -12.56 -11.69
CA LEU A 193 14.56 -11.86 -11.25
C LEU A 193 14.40 -11.35 -9.82
N ASP A 194 15.51 -11.24 -9.11
CA ASP A 194 15.55 -10.53 -7.85
C ASP A 194 15.31 -9.03 -8.11
N ARG A 195 14.65 -8.35 -7.17
CA ARG A 195 14.31 -6.93 -7.31
C ARG A 195 15.52 -5.99 -7.42
N PHE A 196 16.71 -6.45 -7.05
CA PHE A 196 17.96 -5.70 -7.12
C PHE A 196 18.80 -6.04 -8.36
N GLU A 197 18.41 -7.03 -9.17
CA GLU A 197 19.01 -7.37 -10.46
C GLU A 197 18.34 -6.60 -11.60
#